data_ecf15fe9c182fcc1071b922d025c5269
#
_entry.id   ecf15fe9c182fcc1071b922d025c5269
#
_cell.length_a   1.000
_cell.length_b   1.000
_cell.length_c   1.000
_cell.angle_alpha   90.00
_cell.angle_beta   90.00
_cell.angle_gamma   90.00
#
_symmetry.space_group_name_H-M   'P 1'
#
loop_
_entity.id
_entity.type
_entity.pdbx_description
1 polymer ?
#
loop_
_entity_poly.entity_id
_entity_poly.type
_entity_poly.pdbx_seq_one_letter_code
_entity_poly.pdbx_strand_id
1 'polypeptide(L)'
;MVSDKEILMQAAEKYAKGIWKSMSLLLGIVAGTIVGCGLHMVDFTSIAQAEVFQPVKPFYYGMPEFKIWPIFIMSIFCIINMIQCIGVFSVMDEIVGIQTDNKTKERGIRGQAAAQMVTGMFNSVPSTMFNENVSLIGLTKVKSRSVVAAAGIMIIL
;
A
#
# COMPACT_ATOMS: atom_id res chain seq x y z
N MET A 1 15.88 19.90 11.99
CA MET A 1 14.99 19.59 13.12
C MET A 1 14.40 18.23 12.84
N VAL A 2 15.00 17.18 13.40
CA VAL A 2 14.51 15.79 13.25
C VAL A 2 13.16 15.75 13.96
N SER A 3 12.12 15.35 13.24
CA SER A 3 10.77 15.32 13.80
C SER A 3 10.72 14.30 14.94
N ASP A 4 10.09 14.66 16.06
CA ASP A 4 9.92 13.77 17.24
C ASP A 4 9.33 12.40 16.85
N LYS A 5 8.64 12.33 15.71
CA LYS A 5 8.13 11.09 15.11
C LYS A 5 9.25 10.16 14.62
N GLU A 6 10.33 10.69 14.07
CA GLU A 6 11.47 9.88 13.61
C GLU A 6 12.23 9.30 14.82
N ILE A 7 12.35 10.08 15.89
CA ILE A 7 13.01 9.62 17.12
C ILE A 7 12.18 8.50 17.77
N LEU A 8 10.86 8.63 17.83
CA LEU A 8 9.97 7.60 18.35
C LEU A 8 10.00 6.33 17.49
N MET A 9 10.06 6.48 16.17
CA MET A 9 10.14 5.35 15.24
C MET A 9 11.45 4.60 15.37
N GLN A 10 12.59 5.32 15.46
CA GLN A 10 13.91 4.71 15.69
C GLN A 10 14.03 4.05 17.07
N ALA A 11 13.43 4.64 18.10
CA ALA A 11 13.37 4.04 19.42
C ALA A 11 12.55 2.75 19.42
N ALA A 12 11.39 2.74 18.77
CA ALA A 12 10.56 1.54 18.63
C ALA A 12 11.28 0.43 17.85
N GLU A 13 11.99 0.75 16.78
CA GLU A 13 12.80 -0.22 16.03
C GLU A 13 13.93 -0.84 16.86
N LYS A 14 14.56 -0.05 17.75
CA LYS A 14 15.67 -0.52 18.58
C LYS A 14 15.24 -1.45 19.71
N TYR A 15 14.05 -1.25 20.25
CA TYR A 15 13.55 -2.02 21.40
C TYR A 15 12.63 -3.18 21.02
N ALA A 16 12.06 -3.17 19.82
CA ALA A 16 11.15 -4.24 19.36
C ALA A 16 11.94 -5.41 18.77
N LYS A 17 11.73 -6.61 19.30
CA LYS A 17 12.28 -7.88 18.76
C LYS A 17 11.17 -8.65 18.00
N GLY A 18 11.52 -9.21 16.83
CA GLY A 18 10.62 -10.09 16.08
C GLY A 18 9.43 -9.37 15.43
N ILE A 19 8.23 -9.87 15.64
CA ILE A 19 6.97 -9.37 15.04
C ILE A 19 6.71 -7.90 15.41
N TRP A 20 7.08 -7.48 16.61
CA TRP A 20 6.91 -6.10 17.10
C TRP A 20 7.69 -5.08 16.28
N LYS A 21 8.84 -5.47 15.72
CA LYS A 21 9.62 -4.59 14.82
C LYS A 21 8.85 -4.28 13.53
N SER A 22 8.15 -5.28 12.98
CA SER A 22 7.32 -5.08 11.77
C SER A 22 6.05 -4.27 12.05
N MET A 23 5.59 -4.26 13.29
CA MET A 23 4.41 -3.49 13.72
C MET A 23 4.76 -2.10 14.27
N SER A 24 6.03 -1.68 14.22
CA SER A 24 6.48 -0.39 14.76
C SER A 24 5.73 0.80 14.14
N LEU A 25 5.44 0.73 12.85
CA LEU A 25 4.64 1.75 12.15
C LEU A 25 3.21 1.81 12.70
N LEU A 26 2.57 0.66 12.88
CA LEU A 26 1.22 0.57 13.43
C LEU A 26 1.18 1.10 14.88
N LEU A 27 2.15 0.72 15.69
CA LEU A 27 2.29 1.22 17.06
C LEU A 27 2.50 2.73 17.09
N GLY A 28 3.29 3.26 16.15
CA GLY A 28 3.51 4.70 16.00
C GLY A 28 2.22 5.45 15.66
N ILE A 29 1.40 4.89 14.75
CA ILE A 29 0.10 5.46 14.39
C ILE A 29 -0.85 5.43 15.60
N VAL A 30 -0.97 4.30 16.28
CA VAL A 30 -1.83 4.16 17.46
C VAL A 30 -1.41 5.11 18.57
N ALA A 31 -0.10 5.16 18.91
CA ALA A 31 0.42 6.07 19.91
C ALA A 31 0.18 7.56 19.51
N GLY A 32 0.45 7.91 18.26
CA GLY A 32 0.19 9.25 17.74
C GLY A 32 -1.29 9.64 17.81
N THR A 33 -2.19 8.71 17.52
CA THR A 33 -3.64 8.94 17.62
C THR A 33 -4.06 9.14 19.07
N ILE A 34 -3.55 8.34 20.01
CA ILE A 34 -3.86 8.48 21.44
C ILE A 34 -3.41 9.85 21.95
N VAL A 35 -2.20 10.27 21.61
CA VAL A 35 -1.69 11.61 21.99
C VAL A 35 -2.53 12.71 21.33
N GLY A 36 -2.87 12.59 20.06
CA GLY A 36 -3.73 13.53 19.34
C GLY A 36 -5.13 13.65 19.96
N CYS A 37 -5.71 12.54 20.43
CA CYS A 37 -6.97 12.54 21.16
C CYS A 37 -6.85 13.27 22.50
N GLY A 38 -5.74 13.04 23.23
CA GLY A 38 -5.49 13.71 24.51
C GLY A 38 -5.31 15.23 24.39
N LEU A 39 -4.78 15.68 23.26
CA LEU A 39 -4.61 17.10 22.92
C LEU A 39 -5.85 17.73 22.26
N HIS A 40 -6.97 17.03 22.18
CA HIS A 40 -8.20 17.47 21.48
C HIS A 40 -7.97 17.89 20.00
N MET A 41 -6.94 17.35 19.36
CA MET A 41 -6.63 17.63 17.95
C MET A 41 -7.36 16.69 16.98
N VAL A 42 -8.01 15.63 17.49
CA VAL A 42 -8.75 14.65 16.67
C VAL A 42 -10.24 14.95 16.77
N ASP A 43 -10.83 15.31 15.63
CA ASP A 43 -12.27 15.51 15.51
C ASP A 43 -12.95 14.20 15.05
N PHE A 44 -13.70 13.57 15.95
CA PHE A 44 -14.44 12.34 15.66
C PHE A 44 -15.82 12.60 15.02
N THR A 45 -16.24 13.84 14.91
CA THR A 45 -17.56 14.20 14.34
C THR A 45 -17.66 13.73 12.88
N SER A 46 -16.57 13.84 12.14
CA SER A 46 -16.50 13.36 10.75
C SER A 46 -16.69 11.84 10.64
N ILE A 47 -16.23 11.07 11.62
CA ILE A 47 -16.40 9.61 11.66
C ILE A 47 -17.84 9.24 12.02
N ALA A 48 -18.43 9.96 12.97
CA ALA A 48 -19.81 9.72 13.38
C ALA A 48 -20.86 10.05 12.30
N GLN A 49 -20.51 10.96 11.38
CA GLN A 49 -21.35 11.35 10.23
C GLN A 49 -21.04 10.57 8.95
N ALA A 50 -19.99 9.75 8.95
CA ALA A 50 -19.66 8.94 7.80
C ALA A 50 -20.74 7.87 7.56
N GLU A 51 -21.26 7.82 6.35
CA GLU A 51 -22.16 6.74 5.93
C GLU A 51 -21.38 5.41 5.92
N VAL A 52 -21.93 4.40 6.59
CA VAL A 52 -21.32 3.06 6.68
C VAL A 52 -21.21 2.39 5.31
N PHE A 53 -22.08 2.74 4.38
CA PHE A 53 -22.10 2.22 3.03
C PHE A 53 -22.24 3.35 2.02
N GLN A 54 -21.14 3.72 1.38
CA GLN A 54 -21.14 4.69 0.30
C GLN A 54 -20.78 3.97 -1.01
N PRO A 55 -21.71 3.83 -1.97
CA PRO A 55 -21.41 3.19 -3.24
C PRO A 55 -20.39 4.00 -4.02
N VAL A 56 -19.34 3.34 -4.47
CA VAL A 56 -18.28 3.96 -5.26
C VAL A 56 -18.85 4.34 -6.64
N LYS A 57 -18.87 5.62 -6.95
CA LYS A 57 -19.36 6.12 -8.24
C LYS A 57 -18.18 6.25 -9.20
N PRO A 58 -18.20 5.56 -10.36
CA PRO A 58 -17.19 5.77 -11.38
C PRO A 58 -17.29 7.21 -11.93
N PHE A 59 -16.16 7.80 -12.29
CA PHE A 59 -16.06 9.16 -12.82
C PHE A 59 -16.68 10.25 -11.91
N TYR A 60 -16.54 10.11 -10.60
CA TYR A 60 -17.11 11.06 -9.62
C TYR A 60 -16.67 12.50 -9.84
N TYR A 61 -15.42 12.72 -10.27
CA TYR A 61 -14.87 14.05 -10.57
C TYR A 61 -15.13 14.52 -12.00
N GLY A 62 -15.94 13.81 -12.78
CA GLY A 62 -16.25 14.11 -14.16
C GLY A 62 -15.47 13.29 -15.19
N MET A 63 -15.69 13.57 -16.45
CA MET A 63 -15.00 12.86 -17.55
C MET A 63 -13.52 13.23 -17.59
N PRO A 64 -12.63 12.28 -17.96
CA PRO A 64 -11.20 12.53 -18.06
C PRO A 64 -10.88 13.66 -19.03
N GLU A 65 -10.15 14.67 -18.57
CA GLU A 65 -9.59 15.70 -19.43
C GLU A 65 -8.16 15.33 -19.86
N PHE A 66 -7.91 15.32 -21.16
CA PHE A 66 -6.58 15.02 -21.71
C PHE A 66 -5.72 16.29 -21.74
N LYS A 67 -4.90 16.49 -20.70
CA LYS A 67 -3.92 17.57 -20.63
C LYS A 67 -2.51 17.02 -20.76
N ILE A 68 -1.69 17.61 -21.62
CA ILE A 68 -0.35 17.11 -21.97
C ILE A 68 0.55 17.00 -20.74
N TRP A 69 0.57 18.00 -19.86
CA TRP A 69 1.42 18.00 -18.67
C TRP A 69 1.15 16.87 -17.68
N PRO A 70 -0.10 16.65 -17.22
CA PRO A 70 -0.43 15.52 -16.38
C PRO A 70 -0.11 14.16 -17.04
N ILE A 71 -0.36 14.03 -18.35
CA ILE A 71 -0.07 12.78 -19.07
C ILE A 71 1.43 12.50 -19.05
N PHE A 72 2.27 13.50 -19.31
CA PHE A 72 3.71 13.35 -19.29
C PHE A 72 4.24 12.94 -17.90
N ILE A 73 3.79 13.62 -16.85
CA ILE A 73 4.17 13.31 -15.46
C ILE A 73 3.73 11.90 -15.09
N MET A 74 2.50 11.51 -15.40
CA MET A 74 1.97 10.18 -15.12
C MET A 74 2.69 9.08 -15.91
N SER A 75 3.14 9.38 -17.14
CA SER A 75 3.94 8.45 -17.93
C SER A 75 5.28 8.14 -17.28
N ILE A 76 5.96 9.16 -16.75
CA ILE A 76 7.20 8.98 -15.99
C ILE A 76 6.92 8.13 -14.74
N PHE A 77 5.85 8.45 -14.02
CA PHE A 77 5.45 7.68 -12.83
C PHE A 77 5.17 6.21 -13.16
N CYS A 78 4.50 5.93 -14.27
CA CYS A 78 4.26 4.55 -14.73
C CYS A 78 5.57 3.79 -15.00
N ILE A 79 6.57 4.44 -15.63
CA ILE A 79 7.88 3.82 -15.88
C ILE A 79 8.57 3.48 -14.55
N ILE A 80 8.59 4.41 -13.60
CA ILE A 80 9.16 4.19 -12.27
C ILE A 80 8.46 3.02 -11.58
N ASN A 81 7.14 2.97 -11.65
CA ASN A 81 6.35 1.89 -11.06
C ASN A 81 6.65 0.52 -11.71
N MET A 82 6.85 0.46 -13.01
CA MET A 82 7.27 -0.77 -13.70
C MET A 82 8.63 -1.27 -13.17
N ILE A 83 9.61 -0.39 -13.01
CA ILE A 83 10.92 -0.73 -12.46
C ILE A 83 10.77 -1.25 -11.03
N GLN A 84 9.97 -0.60 -10.22
CA GLN A 84 9.67 -1.02 -8.85
C GLN A 84 9.03 -2.41 -8.81
N CYS A 85 8.07 -2.70 -9.68
CA CYS A 85 7.46 -4.03 -9.78
C CYS A 85 8.49 -5.13 -10.09
N ILE A 86 9.43 -4.89 -10.98
CA ILE A 86 10.51 -5.84 -11.28
C ILE A 86 11.36 -6.10 -10.03
N GLY A 87 11.69 -5.06 -9.27
CA GLY A 87 12.41 -5.17 -8.00
C GLY A 87 11.66 -6.02 -6.99
N VAL A 88 10.36 -5.79 -6.82
CA VAL A 88 9.48 -6.57 -5.92
C VAL A 88 9.46 -8.05 -6.30
N PHE A 89 9.36 -8.38 -7.59
CA PHE A 89 9.42 -9.77 -8.05
C PHE A 89 10.77 -10.42 -7.73
N SER A 90 11.86 -9.69 -7.87
CA SER A 90 13.20 -10.22 -7.56
C SER A 90 13.37 -10.53 -6.07
N VAL A 91 12.90 -9.64 -5.20
CA VAL A 91 12.91 -9.86 -3.74
C VAL A 91 11.99 -11.03 -3.36
N MET A 92 10.82 -11.13 -4.01
CA MET A 92 9.91 -12.25 -3.78
C MET A 92 10.53 -13.59 -4.17
N ASP A 93 11.22 -13.65 -5.33
CA ASP A 93 11.92 -14.85 -5.80
C ASP A 93 12.96 -15.30 -4.77
N GLU A 94 13.71 -14.38 -4.18
CA GLU A 94 14.70 -14.65 -3.14
C GLU A 94 14.06 -15.20 -1.87
N ILE A 95 12.98 -14.57 -1.37
CA ILE A 95 12.29 -14.98 -0.15
C ILE A 95 11.60 -16.34 -0.31
N VAL A 96 10.99 -16.57 -1.47
CA VAL A 96 10.28 -17.83 -1.75
C VAL A 96 11.25 -18.95 -2.10
N GLY A 97 12.44 -18.60 -2.62
CA GLY A 97 13.44 -19.56 -3.08
C GLY A 97 13.11 -20.18 -4.43
N ILE A 98 12.36 -19.45 -5.27
CA ILE A 98 11.93 -19.87 -6.61
C ILE A 98 12.33 -18.78 -7.60
N GLN A 99 12.92 -19.17 -8.73
CA GLN A 99 13.13 -18.22 -9.81
C GLN A 99 11.90 -18.17 -10.71
N THR A 100 11.19 -17.04 -10.67
CA THR A 100 10.02 -16.81 -11.49
C THR A 100 10.43 -16.53 -12.94
N ASP A 101 9.84 -17.27 -13.88
CA ASP A 101 10.07 -17.07 -15.31
C ASP A 101 9.67 -15.66 -15.77
N ASN A 102 10.41 -15.10 -16.73
CA ASN A 102 10.19 -13.77 -17.28
C ASN A 102 8.75 -13.58 -17.81
N LYS A 103 8.16 -14.62 -18.40
CA LYS A 103 6.75 -14.58 -18.86
C LYS A 103 5.76 -14.41 -17.71
N THR A 104 6.05 -14.99 -16.55
CA THR A 104 5.20 -14.86 -15.36
C THR A 104 5.33 -13.46 -14.76
N LYS A 105 6.54 -12.90 -14.72
CA LYS A 105 6.78 -11.51 -14.30
C LYS A 105 6.05 -10.53 -15.22
N GLU A 106 6.14 -10.73 -16.54
CA GLU A 106 5.43 -9.92 -17.53
C GLU A 106 3.90 -9.97 -17.34
N ARG A 107 3.34 -11.16 -17.12
CA ARG A 107 1.90 -11.30 -16.82
C ARG A 107 1.51 -10.57 -15.53
N GLY A 108 2.34 -10.62 -14.49
CA GLY A 108 2.14 -9.88 -13.27
C GLY A 108 2.10 -8.36 -13.48
N ILE A 109 3.05 -7.82 -14.24
CA ILE A 109 3.12 -6.40 -14.58
C ILE A 109 1.90 -5.97 -15.41
N ARG A 110 1.49 -6.78 -16.39
CA ARG A 110 0.26 -6.52 -17.16
C ARG A 110 -0.99 -6.54 -16.29
N GLY A 111 -1.07 -7.48 -15.34
CA GLY A 111 -2.16 -7.54 -14.37
C GLY A 111 -2.22 -6.29 -13.48
N GLN A 112 -1.07 -5.83 -13.01
CA GLN A 112 -0.95 -4.58 -12.24
C GLN A 112 -1.40 -3.37 -13.06
N ALA A 113 -0.96 -3.27 -14.32
CA ALA A 113 -1.38 -2.19 -15.21
C ALA A 113 -2.90 -2.18 -15.45
N ALA A 114 -3.50 -3.35 -15.69
CA ALA A 114 -4.95 -3.47 -15.83
C ALA A 114 -5.69 -3.05 -14.55
N ALA A 115 -5.20 -3.45 -13.37
CA ALA A 115 -5.76 -3.03 -12.10
C ALA A 115 -5.68 -1.50 -11.92
N GLN A 116 -4.57 -0.87 -12.31
CA GLN A 116 -4.43 0.59 -12.25
C GLN A 116 -5.40 1.32 -13.19
N MET A 117 -5.67 0.77 -14.37
CA MET A 117 -6.68 1.33 -15.27
C MET A 117 -8.07 1.31 -14.62
N VAL A 118 -8.44 0.19 -14.01
CA VAL A 118 -9.72 0.06 -13.31
C VAL A 118 -9.80 1.02 -12.12
N THR A 119 -8.78 1.08 -11.26
CA THR A 119 -8.77 2.01 -10.12
C THR A 119 -8.84 3.48 -10.56
N GLY A 120 -8.20 3.82 -11.68
CA GLY A 120 -8.30 5.16 -12.27
C GLY A 120 -9.72 5.54 -12.67
N MET A 121 -10.52 4.59 -13.21
CA MET A 121 -11.94 4.82 -13.53
C MET A 121 -12.78 5.10 -12.27
N PHE A 122 -12.39 4.55 -11.14
CA PHE A 122 -13.04 4.79 -9.84
C PHE A 122 -12.43 5.97 -9.06
N ASN A 123 -11.66 6.83 -9.71
CA ASN A 123 -11.01 8.01 -9.12
C ASN A 123 -10.09 7.66 -7.93
N SER A 124 -9.55 6.45 -7.93
CA SER A 124 -8.60 6.01 -6.91
C SER A 124 -7.17 6.38 -7.29
N VAL A 125 -6.32 6.49 -6.28
CA VAL A 125 -4.88 6.71 -6.48
C VAL A 125 -4.27 5.48 -7.15
N PRO A 126 -3.31 5.64 -8.09
CA PRO A 126 -2.61 4.50 -8.68
C PRO A 126 -2.01 3.61 -7.60
N SER A 127 -2.39 2.34 -7.61
CA SER A 127 -1.87 1.33 -6.68
C SER A 127 -0.56 0.76 -7.19
N THR A 128 0.42 0.58 -6.32
CA THR A 128 1.68 -0.10 -6.61
C THR A 128 1.82 -1.36 -5.77
N MET A 129 2.77 -2.22 -6.10
CA MET A 129 3.11 -3.36 -5.26
C MET A 129 3.82 -2.87 -4.00
N PHE A 130 3.31 -3.29 -2.83
CA PHE A 130 3.90 -2.93 -1.54
C PHE A 130 5.01 -3.90 -1.15
N ASN A 131 6.22 -3.38 -0.97
CA ASN A 131 7.37 -4.14 -0.47
C ASN A 131 7.13 -4.72 0.92
N GLU A 132 6.32 -4.04 1.73
CA GLU A 132 5.95 -4.46 3.09
C GLU A 132 5.23 -5.81 3.08
N ASN A 133 4.37 -6.07 2.10
CA ASN A 133 3.69 -7.37 1.96
C ASN A 133 4.69 -8.49 1.67
N VAL A 134 5.73 -8.22 0.87
CA VAL A 134 6.79 -9.18 0.58
C VAL A 134 7.61 -9.46 1.84
N SER A 135 7.93 -8.41 2.60
CA SER A 135 8.63 -8.53 3.88
C SER A 135 7.82 -9.34 4.90
N LEU A 136 6.49 -9.17 4.94
CA LEU A 136 5.58 -9.97 5.76
C LEU A 136 5.64 -11.47 5.41
N ILE A 137 5.69 -11.82 4.13
CA ILE A 137 5.85 -13.21 3.70
C ILE A 137 7.19 -13.79 4.19
N GLY A 138 8.26 -13.00 4.13
CA GLY A 138 9.57 -13.38 4.65
C GLY A 138 9.57 -13.64 6.16
N LEU A 139 8.87 -12.81 6.93
CA LEU A 139 8.77 -12.91 8.38
C LEU A 139 7.84 -14.04 8.84
N THR A 140 6.67 -14.16 8.25
CA THR A 140 5.65 -15.16 8.63
C THR A 140 5.93 -16.52 8.03
N LYS A 141 6.78 -16.59 7.00
CA LYS A 141 7.05 -17.80 6.19
C LYS A 141 5.79 -18.41 5.55
N VAL A 142 4.67 -17.69 5.54
CA VAL A 142 3.42 -18.11 4.92
C VAL A 142 3.47 -17.78 3.43
N LYS A 143 3.72 -18.80 2.61
CA LYS A 143 3.90 -18.69 1.15
C LYS A 143 2.63 -19.10 0.38
N SER A 144 1.48 -19.22 1.04
CA SER A 144 0.24 -19.68 0.43
C SER A 144 -0.51 -18.57 -0.29
N ARG A 145 -0.85 -18.80 -1.56
CA ARG A 145 -1.66 -17.87 -2.36
C ARG A 145 -3.08 -17.68 -1.81
N SER A 146 -3.64 -18.70 -1.19
CA SER A 146 -4.98 -18.63 -0.58
C SER A 146 -5.07 -17.64 0.57
N VAL A 147 -4.00 -17.49 1.36
CA VAL A 147 -3.95 -16.51 2.45
C VAL A 147 -3.97 -15.08 1.91
N VAL A 148 -3.23 -14.82 0.83
CA VAL A 148 -3.22 -13.50 0.18
C VAL A 148 -4.60 -13.18 -0.43
N ALA A 149 -5.24 -14.17 -1.06
CA ALA A 149 -6.59 -14.01 -1.61
C ALA A 149 -7.63 -13.75 -0.49
N ALA A 150 -7.55 -14.49 0.62
CA ALA A 150 -8.42 -14.28 1.77
C ALA A 150 -8.24 -12.89 2.39
N ALA A 151 -6.99 -12.42 2.52
CA ALA A 151 -6.71 -11.07 2.98
C ALA A 151 -7.29 -10.00 2.05
N GLY A 152 -7.19 -10.19 0.73
CA GLY A 152 -7.80 -9.31 -0.26
C GLY A 152 -9.33 -9.24 -0.14
N ILE A 153 -9.99 -10.38 0.08
CA ILE A 153 -11.44 -10.44 0.30
C ILE A 153 -11.84 -9.70 1.59
N MET A 154 -11.07 -9.90 2.68
CA MET A 154 -11.35 -9.19 3.95
C MET A 154 -11.18 -7.67 3.87
N ILE A 155 -10.38 -7.17 2.94
CA ILE A 155 -10.22 -5.72 2.74
C ILE A 155 -11.41 -5.13 1.95
N ILE A 156 -12.08 -5.94 1.14
CA ILE A 156 -13.24 -5.51 0.33
C ILE A 156 -14.54 -5.52 1.16
N LEU A 157 -14.62 -6.37 2.18
CA LEU A 157 -15.77 -6.47 3.10
C LEU A 157 -15.75 -5.39 4.18
#